data_ce9e1ffbbc033e153ae7a2ba725fe520
#
_entry.id   ce9e1ffbbc033e153ae7a2ba725fe520
#
_cell.length_a   1.000
_cell.length_b   1.000
_cell.length_c   1.000
_cell.angle_alpha   90.00
_cell.angle_beta   90.00
_cell.angle_gamma   90.00
#
_symmetry.space_group_name_H-M   'P 1'
#
loop_
_entity.id
_entity.type
_entity.pdbx_description
1 polymer ?
#
loop_
_entity_poly.entity_id
_entity_poly.type
_entity_poly.pdbx_seq_one_letter_code
_entity_poly.pdbx_strand_id
1 'polypeptide(L)'
;AALRELSEELLIQPDQAEFLMACDYLEIPAGFSVYPFLAELKGYQGTFSEEETEEIIKIPLQWFFDHAPLRRTAKILTVPEEPFPYDLIPQGRDYRWREGQYEVLFYQYEDQVIWGMTAKMMKSCVDTLQEEGILHG
;
A
#
# COMPACT_ATOMS: atom_id res chain seq x y z
N ALA A 1 0.82 -17.78 4.36
CA ALA A 1 0.16 -16.75 5.17
C ALA A 1 -0.69 -15.81 4.31
N ALA A 2 -0.08 -15.14 3.33
CA ALA A 2 -0.84 -14.22 2.47
C ALA A 2 -1.96 -14.91 1.71
N LEU A 3 -1.70 -16.09 1.16
CA LEU A 3 -2.71 -16.85 0.42
C LEU A 3 -3.86 -17.28 1.31
N ARG A 4 -3.56 -17.70 2.53
CA ARG A 4 -4.60 -18.10 3.47
C ARG A 4 -5.50 -16.91 3.84
N GLU A 5 -4.88 -15.77 4.14
CA GLU A 5 -5.63 -14.56 4.48
C GLU A 5 -6.49 -14.09 3.30
N LEU A 6 -5.93 -14.13 2.09
CA LEU A 6 -6.67 -13.78 0.90
C LEU A 6 -7.88 -14.68 0.72
N SER A 7 -7.71 -15.99 0.93
CA SER A 7 -8.78 -16.96 0.80
C SER A 7 -9.90 -16.72 1.82
N GLU A 8 -9.51 -16.38 3.05
CA GLU A 8 -10.47 -16.09 4.11
C GLU A 8 -11.22 -14.78 3.85
N GLU A 9 -10.52 -13.75 3.40
CA GLU A 9 -11.13 -12.44 3.15
C GLU A 9 -12.06 -12.45 1.95
N LEU A 10 -11.70 -13.18 0.89
CA LEU A 10 -12.47 -13.21 -0.34
C LEU A 10 -13.44 -14.41 -0.44
N LEU A 11 -13.45 -15.27 0.59
CA LEU A 11 -14.32 -16.44 0.63
C LEU A 11 -14.13 -17.32 -0.59
N ILE A 12 -12.87 -17.61 -0.94
CA ILE A 12 -12.50 -18.46 -2.06
C ILE A 12 -11.74 -19.69 -1.57
N GLN A 13 -11.68 -20.70 -2.43
CA GLN A 13 -10.82 -21.85 -2.17
C GLN A 13 -9.37 -21.48 -2.49
N PRO A 14 -8.38 -22.00 -1.75
CA PRO A 14 -6.98 -21.67 -2.00
C PRO A 14 -6.54 -21.95 -3.44
N ASP A 15 -7.11 -22.92 -4.12
CA ASP A 15 -6.74 -23.25 -5.49
C ASP A 15 -7.31 -22.27 -6.53
N GLN A 16 -8.20 -21.36 -6.12
CA GLN A 16 -8.71 -20.31 -7.00
C GLN A 16 -7.73 -19.13 -7.12
N ALA A 17 -6.73 -19.05 -6.27
CA ALA A 17 -5.72 -18.00 -6.32
C ALA A 17 -4.41 -18.59 -6.82
N GLU A 18 -3.89 -18.03 -7.90
CA GLU A 18 -2.61 -18.42 -8.45
C GLU A 18 -1.59 -17.29 -8.25
N PHE A 19 -0.50 -17.59 -7.58
CA PHE A 19 0.59 -16.64 -7.41
C PHE A 19 1.20 -16.34 -8.78
N LEU A 20 1.30 -15.07 -9.15
CA LEU A 20 1.91 -14.67 -10.41
C LEU A 20 3.34 -14.20 -10.21
N MET A 21 3.56 -13.25 -9.29
CA MET A 21 4.89 -12.73 -9.06
C MET A 21 4.97 -11.97 -7.74
N ALA A 22 6.20 -11.87 -7.23
CA ALA A 22 6.53 -10.95 -6.15
C ALA A 22 6.88 -9.61 -6.78
N CYS A 23 6.38 -8.53 -6.18
CA CYS A 23 6.70 -7.18 -6.62
C CYS A 23 7.82 -6.62 -5.73
N ASP A 24 8.39 -5.46 -6.10
CA ASP A 24 9.45 -4.86 -5.32
C ASP A 24 8.96 -4.57 -3.90
N TYR A 25 9.78 -4.91 -2.91
CA TYR A 25 9.41 -4.66 -1.54
C TYR A 25 9.44 -3.15 -1.23
N LEU A 26 8.69 -2.77 -0.21
CA LEU A 26 8.60 -1.38 0.23
C LEU A 26 9.09 -1.26 1.66
N GLU A 27 9.85 -0.21 1.93
CA GLU A 27 10.23 0.15 3.28
C GLU A 27 9.28 1.24 3.77
N ILE A 28 8.65 1.00 4.91
CA ILE A 28 7.67 1.91 5.49
C ILE A 28 8.35 2.74 6.57
N PRO A 29 8.09 4.05 6.64
CA PRO A 29 8.73 4.93 7.64
C PRO A 29 8.56 4.47 9.09
N ALA A 30 7.53 3.66 9.37
CA ALA A 30 7.32 3.10 10.72
C ALA A 30 8.32 2.00 11.09
N GLY A 31 9.25 1.64 10.20
CA GLY A 31 10.33 0.71 10.52
C GLY A 31 10.10 -0.73 10.13
N PHE A 32 9.19 -1.01 9.20
CA PHE A 32 8.97 -2.36 8.70
C PHE A 32 8.94 -2.38 7.17
N SER A 33 9.13 -3.57 6.62
CA SER A 33 9.11 -3.78 5.17
C SER A 33 7.84 -4.52 4.77
N VAL A 34 7.31 -4.16 3.59
CA VAL A 34 6.13 -4.80 3.01
C VAL A 34 6.55 -5.49 1.71
N TYR A 35 6.12 -6.73 1.54
CA TYR A 35 6.43 -7.55 0.38
C TYR A 35 5.14 -7.83 -0.40
N PRO A 36 4.85 -7.01 -1.44
CA PRO A 36 3.63 -7.20 -2.23
C PRO A 36 3.73 -8.41 -3.15
N PHE A 37 2.62 -9.09 -3.32
CA PHE A 37 2.49 -10.20 -4.27
C PHE A 37 1.30 -9.95 -5.18
N LEU A 38 1.43 -10.39 -6.41
CA LEU A 38 0.34 -10.34 -7.37
C LEU A 38 -0.18 -11.75 -7.58
N ALA A 39 -1.48 -11.92 -7.49
CA ALA A 39 -2.13 -13.20 -7.71
C ALA A 39 -3.28 -13.06 -8.70
N GLU A 40 -3.54 -14.12 -9.45
CA GLU A 40 -4.69 -14.21 -10.33
C GLU A 40 -5.78 -15.02 -9.65
N LEU A 41 -7.01 -14.52 -9.68
CA LEU A 41 -8.16 -15.23 -9.12
C LEU A 41 -8.92 -15.91 -10.24
N LYS A 42 -9.11 -17.24 -10.13
CA LYS A 42 -9.80 -18.03 -11.13
C LYS A 42 -11.22 -18.32 -10.67
N GLY A 43 -12.20 -18.05 -11.54
CA GLY A 43 -13.59 -18.33 -11.23
C GLY A 43 -14.14 -17.50 -10.07
N TYR A 44 -13.58 -16.32 -9.84
CA TYR A 44 -14.00 -15.47 -8.74
C TYR A 44 -15.38 -14.88 -8.99
N GLN A 45 -16.27 -15.01 -8.00
CA GLN A 45 -17.67 -14.58 -8.10
C GLN A 45 -17.95 -13.26 -7.39
N GLY A 46 -16.92 -12.55 -6.92
CA GLY A 46 -17.11 -11.28 -6.23
C GLY A 46 -17.45 -11.39 -4.75
N THR A 47 -17.21 -12.56 -4.16
CA THR A 47 -17.48 -12.80 -2.75
C THR A 47 -16.45 -12.17 -1.84
N PHE A 48 -16.84 -11.80 -0.65
CA PHE A 48 -15.90 -11.31 0.37
C PHE A 48 -16.52 -11.42 1.76
N SER A 49 -15.64 -11.47 2.77
CA SER A 49 -16.07 -11.53 4.15
C SER A 49 -16.46 -10.11 4.62
N GLU A 50 -17.74 -9.90 4.91
CA GLU A 50 -18.22 -8.59 5.35
C GLU A 50 -17.65 -8.16 6.70
N GLU A 51 -17.16 -9.11 7.48
CA GLU A 51 -16.51 -8.79 8.76
C GLU A 51 -15.13 -8.17 8.58
N GLU A 52 -14.41 -8.52 7.51
CA GLU A 52 -13.04 -8.09 7.28
C GLU A 52 -12.90 -7.12 6.11
N THR A 53 -13.87 -7.07 5.23
CA THR A 53 -13.81 -6.29 3.98
C THR A 53 -15.13 -5.57 3.78
N GLU A 54 -15.06 -4.26 3.52
CA GLU A 54 -16.27 -3.48 3.27
C GLU A 54 -16.77 -3.62 1.85
N GLU A 55 -15.85 -3.64 0.88
CA GLU A 55 -16.21 -3.76 -0.52
C GLU A 55 -15.02 -4.27 -1.33
N ILE A 56 -15.32 -4.71 -2.55
CA ILE A 56 -14.31 -5.09 -3.53
C ILE A 56 -14.25 -4.00 -4.58
N ILE A 57 -13.06 -3.47 -4.81
CA ILE A 57 -12.82 -2.45 -5.82
C ILE A 57 -12.28 -3.14 -7.07
N LYS A 58 -12.94 -2.91 -8.20
CA LYS A 58 -12.52 -3.48 -9.49
C LYS A 58 -12.10 -2.36 -10.42
N ILE A 59 -10.85 -2.40 -10.84
CA ILE A 59 -10.28 -1.39 -11.74
C ILE A 59 -9.56 -2.14 -12.86
N PRO A 60 -9.79 -1.78 -14.13
CA PRO A 60 -9.04 -2.42 -15.22
C PRO A 60 -7.54 -2.22 -15.02
N LEU A 61 -6.76 -3.28 -15.15
CA LEU A 61 -5.32 -3.21 -14.94
C LEU A 61 -4.66 -2.22 -15.91
N GLN A 62 -5.16 -2.14 -17.15
CA GLN A 62 -4.65 -1.20 -18.14
C GLN A 62 -4.76 0.24 -17.68
N TRP A 63 -5.79 0.55 -16.87
CA TRP A 63 -5.95 1.91 -16.34
C TRP A 63 -4.71 2.36 -15.57
N PHE A 64 -4.12 1.45 -14.80
CA PHE A 64 -2.93 1.78 -14.00
C PHE A 64 -1.70 2.02 -14.87
N PHE A 65 -1.63 1.41 -16.04
CA PHE A 65 -0.54 1.68 -16.99
C PHE A 65 -0.69 3.03 -17.67
N ASP A 66 -1.92 3.49 -17.80
CA ASP A 66 -2.24 4.76 -18.48
C ASP A 66 -2.29 5.94 -17.51
N HIS A 67 -2.29 5.71 -16.20
CA HIS A 67 -2.45 6.76 -15.20
C HIS A 67 -1.41 6.64 -14.10
N ALA A 68 -0.56 7.65 -13.98
CA ALA A 68 0.37 7.72 -12.86
C ALA A 68 -0.36 8.17 -11.60
N PRO A 69 0.09 7.74 -10.42
CA PRO A 69 -0.52 8.22 -9.18
C PRO A 69 -0.18 9.67 -8.90
N LEU A 70 -1.07 10.35 -8.22
CA LEU A 70 -0.78 11.66 -7.66
C LEU A 70 0.20 11.47 -6.50
N ARG A 71 1.25 12.28 -6.45
CA ARG A 71 2.29 12.19 -5.42
C ARG A 71 2.28 13.43 -4.55
N ARG A 72 2.32 13.22 -3.23
CA ARG A 72 2.44 14.32 -2.28
C ARG A 72 3.41 13.91 -1.19
N THR A 73 4.01 14.89 -0.55
CA THR A 73 4.98 14.64 0.53
C THR A 73 4.33 14.94 1.87
N ALA A 74 4.51 14.04 2.84
CA ALA A 74 4.11 14.24 4.22
C ALA A 74 5.35 14.31 5.08
N LYS A 75 5.29 15.09 6.15
CA LYS A 75 6.40 15.22 7.10
C LYS A 75 6.21 14.26 8.26
N ILE A 76 7.33 13.77 8.78
CA ILE A 76 7.35 12.98 10.00
C ILE A 76 7.96 13.86 11.08
N LEU A 77 7.16 14.18 12.08
CA LEU A 77 7.57 15.05 13.17
C LEU A 77 7.72 14.27 14.45
N THR A 78 8.70 14.68 15.27
CA THR A 78 8.83 14.16 16.63
C THR A 78 7.96 15.00 17.53
N VAL A 79 7.02 14.39 18.23
CA VAL A 79 6.14 15.05 19.16
C VAL A 79 6.36 14.39 20.53
N PRO A 80 7.14 15.04 21.43
CA PRO A 80 7.37 14.45 22.73
C PRO A 80 6.07 14.33 23.53
N GLU A 81 5.95 13.24 24.27
CA GLU A 81 4.80 13.00 25.12
C GLU A 81 4.95 13.77 26.43
N GLU A 82 3.94 14.52 26.82
CA GLU A 82 3.95 15.27 28.07
C GLU A 82 3.63 14.37 29.29
N PRO A 83 4.29 14.55 30.47
CA PRO A 83 5.34 15.55 30.70
C PRO A 83 6.68 15.13 30.12
N PHE A 84 7.42 16.08 29.59
CA PHE A 84 8.71 15.86 28.96
C PHE A 84 9.75 16.76 29.59
N PRO A 85 10.97 16.28 29.93
CA PRO A 85 11.95 17.05 30.68
C PRO A 85 12.69 18.03 29.77
N TYR A 86 12.01 19.05 29.31
CA TYR A 86 12.59 20.06 28.41
C TYR A 86 13.75 20.82 29.01
N ASP A 87 13.79 20.95 30.35
CA ASP A 87 14.87 21.62 31.06
C ASP A 87 16.19 20.84 30.99
N LEU A 88 16.15 19.56 30.61
CA LEU A 88 17.34 18.74 30.42
C LEU A 88 17.86 18.79 28.98
N ILE A 89 17.16 19.47 28.10
CA ILE A 89 17.51 19.55 26.68
C ILE A 89 18.03 20.95 26.37
N PRO A 90 19.15 21.06 25.61
CA PRO A 90 19.58 22.37 25.12
C PRO A 90 18.44 23.03 24.35
N GLN A 91 18.18 24.32 24.60
CA GLN A 91 17.11 25.09 23.98
C GLN A 91 15.69 24.71 24.46
N GLY A 92 15.55 23.71 25.33
CA GLY A 92 14.27 23.35 25.91
C GLY A 92 13.20 23.06 24.88
N ARG A 93 12.03 23.73 24.99
CA ARG A 93 10.90 23.51 24.05
C ARG A 93 11.21 24.00 22.64
N ASP A 94 12.22 24.83 22.47
CA ASP A 94 12.61 25.32 21.16
C ASP A 94 13.61 24.41 20.45
N TYR A 95 13.91 23.25 21.02
CA TYR A 95 14.81 22.29 20.39
C TYR A 95 14.24 21.87 19.02
N ARG A 96 15.09 21.95 18.02
CA ARG A 96 14.70 21.58 16.65
C ARG A 96 14.94 20.10 16.42
N TRP A 97 13.86 19.34 16.55
CA TRP A 97 13.90 17.92 16.27
C TRP A 97 14.13 17.69 14.77
N ARG A 98 14.86 16.63 14.45
CA ARG A 98 15.06 16.26 13.05
C ARG A 98 13.71 15.84 12.47
N GLU A 99 13.38 16.43 11.33
CA GLU A 99 12.17 16.05 10.59
C GLU A 99 12.53 15.01 9.55
N GLY A 100 11.64 14.03 9.36
CA GLY A 100 11.67 13.13 8.24
C GLY A 100 10.60 13.51 7.24
N GLN A 101 10.58 12.83 6.11
CA GLN A 101 9.51 12.99 5.14
C GLN A 101 9.34 11.70 4.36
N TYR A 102 8.14 11.51 3.83
CA TYR A 102 7.84 10.37 2.97
C TYR A 102 6.80 10.75 1.94
N GLU A 103 6.75 9.96 0.90
CA GLU A 103 5.84 10.20 -0.22
C GLU A 103 4.54 9.46 0.00
N VAL A 104 3.42 10.13 -0.27
CA VAL A 104 2.08 9.54 -0.21
C VAL A 104 1.54 9.52 -1.63
N LEU A 105 1.08 8.37 -2.07
CA LEU A 105 0.54 8.17 -3.42
C LEU A 105 -0.98 8.04 -3.38
N PHE A 106 -1.62 8.54 -4.44
CA PHE A 106 -3.07 8.49 -4.60
C PHE A 106 -3.42 8.09 -6.02
N TYR A 107 -4.25 7.06 -6.16
CA TYR A 107 -4.92 6.73 -7.42
C TYR A 107 -6.39 7.01 -7.25
N GLN A 108 -6.98 7.73 -8.19
CA GLN A 108 -8.41 7.98 -8.18
C GLN A 108 -9.01 7.43 -9.47
N TYR A 109 -9.89 6.44 -9.32
CA TYR A 109 -10.61 5.83 -10.42
C TYR A 109 -12.10 6.03 -10.17
N GLU A 110 -12.76 6.86 -10.97
CA GLU A 110 -14.14 7.27 -10.77
C GLU A 110 -14.31 7.85 -9.35
N ASP A 111 -15.16 7.28 -8.51
CA ASP A 111 -15.36 7.72 -7.14
C ASP A 111 -14.53 6.92 -6.11
N GLN A 112 -13.67 6.02 -6.60
CA GLN A 112 -12.82 5.19 -5.74
C GLN A 112 -11.44 5.80 -5.60
N VAL A 113 -10.91 5.80 -4.38
CA VAL A 113 -9.56 6.30 -4.11
C VAL A 113 -8.73 5.20 -3.45
N ILE A 114 -7.59 4.90 -4.05
CA ILE A 114 -6.58 4.01 -3.47
C ILE A 114 -5.41 4.90 -3.09
N TRP A 115 -4.99 4.87 -1.84
CA TRP A 115 -3.94 5.77 -1.37
C TRP A 115 -3.06 5.13 -0.31
N GLY A 116 -2.01 5.85 0.08
CA GLY A 116 -1.13 5.42 1.15
C GLY A 116 -0.34 4.16 0.80
N MET A 117 -0.23 3.24 1.75
CA MET A 117 0.54 2.02 1.57
C MET A 117 -0.04 1.15 0.45
N THR A 118 -1.36 1.05 0.35
CA THR A 118 -1.99 0.26 -0.72
C THR A 118 -1.64 0.82 -2.09
N ALA A 119 -1.62 2.14 -2.25
CA ALA A 119 -1.23 2.76 -3.52
C ALA A 119 0.24 2.50 -3.83
N LYS A 120 1.11 2.51 -2.83
CA LYS A 120 2.53 2.18 -3.03
C LYS A 120 2.71 0.74 -3.45
N MET A 121 1.97 -0.19 -2.85
CA MET A 121 1.99 -1.60 -3.23
C MET A 121 1.52 -1.75 -4.68
N MET A 122 0.45 -1.07 -5.04
CA MET A 122 -0.08 -1.10 -6.40
C MET A 122 0.94 -0.56 -7.40
N LYS A 123 1.57 0.56 -7.08
CA LYS A 123 2.60 1.15 -7.94
C LYS A 123 3.78 0.20 -8.14
N SER A 124 4.21 -0.46 -7.07
CA SER A 124 5.27 -1.46 -7.15
C SER A 124 4.90 -2.60 -8.10
N CYS A 125 3.67 -3.09 -8.01
CA CYS A 125 3.20 -4.17 -8.88
C CYS A 125 3.09 -3.71 -10.33
N VAL A 126 2.59 -2.52 -10.57
CA VAL A 126 2.47 -1.95 -11.92
C VAL A 126 3.86 -1.82 -12.56
N ASP A 127 4.82 -1.28 -11.82
CA ASP A 127 6.19 -1.11 -12.32
C ASP A 127 6.83 -2.46 -12.64
N THR A 128 6.64 -3.45 -11.79
CA THR A 128 7.17 -4.79 -12.00
C THR A 128 6.55 -5.43 -13.25
N LEU A 129 5.25 -5.29 -13.45
CA LEU A 129 4.57 -5.81 -14.62
C LEU A 129 5.08 -5.16 -15.91
N GLN A 130 5.34 -3.85 -15.88
CA GLN A 130 5.88 -3.15 -17.04
C GLN A 130 7.32 -3.58 -17.33
N GLU A 131 8.15 -3.75 -16.31
CA GLU A 131 9.54 -4.19 -16.47
C GLU A 131 9.62 -5.61 -17.03
N GLU A 132 8.71 -6.48 -16.58
CA GLU A 132 8.66 -7.86 -17.07
C GLU A 132 8.05 -7.97 -18.47
N GLY A 133 7.42 -6.90 -18.98
CA GLY A 133 6.78 -6.93 -20.28
C GLY A 133 5.57 -7.85 -20.34
N ILE A 134 4.98 -8.15 -19.20
CA ILE A 134 3.84 -9.09 -19.12
C ILE A 134 2.59 -8.50 -19.72
N LEU A 135 2.43 -7.18 -19.63
CA LEU A 135 1.29 -6.49 -20.21
C LEU A 135 1.79 -5.44 -21.20
N HIS A 136 1.57 -5.74 -22.44
CA HIS A 136 1.76 -4.79 -23.50
C HIS A 136 0.41 -4.17 -23.82
N GLY A 137 0.35 -2.89 -23.64
CA GLY A 137 -0.84 -2.14 -23.93
C GLY A 137 -1.36 -2.41 -25.33
#